data_26b27272c3d9b425edf7976800c48cc8
#
_entry.id   26b27272c3d9b425edf7976800c48cc8
#
_cell.length_a   1.000
_cell.length_b   1.000
_cell.length_c   1.000
_cell.angle_alpha   90.00
_cell.angle_beta   90.00
_cell.angle_gamma   90.00
#
_symmetry.space_group_name_H-M   'P 1'
#
loop_
_entity.id
_entity.type
_entity.pdbx_description
1 polymer ?
#
loop_
_entity_poly.entity_id
_entity_poly.type
_entity_poly.pdbx_seq_one_letter_code
_entity_poly.pdbx_strand_id
1 'polypeptide(L)'
;MPNPIVNVMVLAGGISHEREVSLRSGRRVADALLEAGHNVTIVDPDASLFTRLIEDKPDVVWPAVHGASGEDGALLDLLSATGTHYVGPQAASARLAWNKPIAKTLVARAGIATPESITLPRDAFRELGASTVLDVVSRGLGTDLVVKPAQGGSSQGVSLVSKADGLPRAMVDAYTYAEVALLEKRVYGTEVAVTVVDEGQGPRALPVVEIVPSAGFYSFEARYNAGETTFFTPARLPESTLAAVSEAAVVAHETLGLDYLSRIDFIVTEDGIPVFLEANALPGLTETSSAPLAIDATGQATAVLFNALVLRAAGR
;
A
#
# COMPACT_ATOMS: atom_id res chain seq x y z
N MET A 1 -33.87 9.37 -4.02
CA MET A 1 -33.69 10.53 -3.14
C MET A 1 -32.33 11.13 -3.48
N PRO A 2 -32.12 12.47 -3.40
CA PRO A 2 -30.76 13.00 -3.57
C PRO A 2 -29.85 12.41 -2.49
N ASN A 3 -28.60 12.14 -2.85
CA ASN A 3 -27.60 11.66 -1.89
C ASN A 3 -27.43 12.70 -0.77
N PRO A 4 -27.28 12.28 0.50
CA PRO A 4 -27.00 13.21 1.59
C PRO A 4 -25.64 13.89 1.35
N ILE A 5 -25.60 15.21 1.50
CA ILE A 5 -24.35 15.98 1.43
C ILE A 5 -23.57 15.74 2.71
N VAL A 6 -22.27 15.47 2.58
CA VAL A 6 -21.32 15.23 3.67
C VAL A 6 -20.21 16.27 3.62
N ASN A 7 -19.80 16.80 4.78
CA ASN A 7 -18.62 17.66 4.90
C ASN A 7 -17.38 16.77 5.05
N VAL A 8 -16.55 16.72 4.03
CA VAL A 8 -15.37 15.87 3.99
C VAL A 8 -14.08 16.69 4.13
N MET A 9 -13.25 16.33 5.08
CA MET A 9 -11.89 16.88 5.18
C MET A 9 -10.92 15.87 4.58
N VAL A 10 -10.29 16.21 3.46
CA VAL A 10 -9.25 15.41 2.82
C VAL A 10 -7.89 15.82 3.39
N LEU A 11 -7.18 14.89 4.02
CA LEU A 11 -5.83 15.12 4.51
C LEU A 11 -4.83 14.78 3.41
N ALA A 12 -4.04 15.76 2.98
CA ALA A 12 -3.05 15.58 1.93
C ALA A 12 -1.82 16.47 2.18
N GLY A 13 -0.63 15.92 2.00
CA GLY A 13 0.65 16.58 2.25
C GLY A 13 1.50 15.77 3.24
N GLY A 14 1.78 16.32 4.42
CA GLY A 14 2.67 15.73 5.41
C GLY A 14 4.16 15.98 5.09
N ILE A 15 5.05 15.39 5.89
CA ILE A 15 6.49 15.62 5.82
C ILE A 15 7.29 14.47 5.18
N SER A 16 6.60 13.40 4.75
CA SER A 16 7.27 12.24 4.16
C SER A 16 7.85 12.56 2.77
N HIS A 17 8.75 11.72 2.29
CA HIS A 17 9.26 11.79 0.91
C HIS A 17 8.16 11.61 -0.14
N GLU A 18 6.97 11.12 0.26
CA GLU A 18 5.80 10.91 -0.60
C GLU A 18 4.81 12.09 -0.58
N ARG A 19 5.23 13.26 -0.05
CA ARG A 19 4.38 14.46 0.04
C ARG A 19 3.69 14.83 -1.29
N GLU A 20 4.44 14.85 -2.40
CA GLU A 20 3.87 15.18 -3.70
C GLU A 20 2.83 14.16 -4.18
N VAL A 21 3.07 12.88 -3.89
CA VAL A 21 2.11 11.80 -4.17
C VAL A 21 0.84 12.01 -3.36
N SER A 22 0.98 12.37 -2.08
CA SER A 22 -0.12 12.67 -1.18
C SER A 22 -0.95 13.86 -1.68
N LEU A 23 -0.31 14.96 -2.05
CA LEU A 23 -0.99 16.15 -2.58
C LEU A 23 -1.78 15.85 -3.88
N ARG A 24 -1.22 15.05 -4.78
CA ARG A 24 -1.90 14.63 -6.02
C ARG A 24 -3.06 13.69 -5.73
N SER A 25 -2.86 12.70 -4.84
CA SER A 25 -3.93 11.80 -4.39
C SER A 25 -5.08 12.57 -3.74
N GLY A 26 -4.76 13.50 -2.83
CA GLY A 26 -5.76 14.31 -2.15
C GLY A 26 -6.57 15.20 -3.08
N ARG A 27 -5.95 15.81 -4.10
CA ARG A 27 -6.68 16.60 -5.11
C ARG A 27 -7.66 15.70 -5.88
N ARG A 28 -7.21 14.52 -6.35
CA ARG A 28 -8.09 13.59 -7.07
C ARG A 28 -9.27 13.12 -6.22
N VAL A 29 -9.05 12.85 -4.94
CA VAL A 29 -10.13 12.53 -4.00
C VAL A 29 -11.10 13.70 -3.87
N ALA A 30 -10.58 14.90 -3.66
CA ALA A 30 -11.41 16.10 -3.50
C ALA A 30 -12.26 16.38 -4.75
N ASP A 31 -11.64 16.31 -5.94
CA ASP A 31 -12.35 16.54 -7.21
C ASP A 31 -13.49 15.53 -7.40
N ALA A 32 -13.24 14.24 -7.15
CA ALA A 32 -14.26 13.20 -7.26
C ALA A 32 -15.42 13.39 -6.24
N LEU A 33 -15.11 13.81 -5.01
CA LEU A 33 -16.12 14.07 -3.99
C LEU A 33 -16.92 15.34 -4.24
N LEU A 34 -16.28 16.38 -4.81
CA LEU A 34 -16.98 17.60 -5.27
C LEU A 34 -17.94 17.27 -6.43
N GLU A 35 -17.50 16.43 -7.39
CA GLU A 35 -18.35 15.92 -8.48
C GLU A 35 -19.55 15.13 -7.94
N ALA A 36 -19.35 14.36 -6.86
CA ALA A 36 -20.43 13.64 -6.17
C ALA A 36 -21.39 14.55 -5.37
N GLY A 37 -21.08 15.85 -5.25
CA GLY A 37 -21.94 16.85 -4.60
C GLY A 37 -21.65 17.05 -3.11
N HIS A 38 -20.53 16.60 -2.58
CA HIS A 38 -20.12 16.82 -1.19
C HIS A 38 -19.43 18.18 -1.00
N ASN A 39 -19.38 18.66 0.25
CA ASN A 39 -18.53 19.78 0.63
C ASN A 39 -17.14 19.25 0.98
N VAL A 40 -16.08 19.75 0.33
CA VAL A 40 -14.74 19.21 0.50
C VAL A 40 -13.75 20.30 0.88
N THR A 41 -12.92 20.03 1.89
CA THR A 41 -11.78 20.87 2.29
C THR A 41 -10.53 20.03 2.28
N ILE A 42 -9.46 20.51 1.63
CA ILE A 42 -8.14 19.84 1.66
C ILE A 42 -7.30 20.50 2.75
N VAL A 43 -6.70 19.69 3.62
CA VAL A 43 -5.90 20.13 4.76
C VAL A 43 -4.56 19.38 4.77
N ASP A 44 -3.46 20.13 4.92
CA ASP A 44 -2.16 19.53 5.20
C ASP A 44 -2.11 19.09 6.69
N PRO A 45 -1.74 17.84 7.01
CA PRO A 45 -1.63 17.40 8.40
C PRO A 45 -0.39 18.04 9.07
N ASP A 46 -0.63 19.18 9.68
CA ASP A 46 0.35 19.93 10.46
C ASP A 46 -0.09 20.09 11.93
N ALA A 47 0.62 20.92 12.69
CA ALA A 47 0.33 21.15 14.11
C ALA A 47 -1.07 21.74 14.37
N SER A 48 -1.75 22.29 13.38
CA SER A 48 -3.10 22.84 13.49
C SER A 48 -4.21 21.82 13.25
N LEU A 49 -3.87 20.60 12.76
CA LEU A 49 -4.86 19.61 12.31
C LEU A 49 -5.95 19.35 13.36
N PHE A 50 -5.56 19.02 14.58
CA PHE A 50 -6.54 18.65 15.62
C PHE A 50 -7.37 19.85 16.10
N THR A 51 -6.83 21.07 16.08
CA THR A 51 -7.59 22.28 16.32
C THR A 51 -8.66 22.46 15.23
N ARG A 52 -8.28 22.29 13.97
CA ARG A 52 -9.22 22.36 12.83
C ARG A 52 -10.29 21.29 12.89
N LEU A 53 -9.97 20.06 13.26
CA LEU A 53 -10.98 18.99 13.43
C LEU A 53 -12.03 19.37 14.49
N ILE A 54 -11.62 20.03 15.57
CA ILE A 54 -12.52 20.50 16.65
C ILE A 54 -13.37 21.69 16.17
N GLU A 55 -12.79 22.61 15.41
CA GLU A 55 -13.47 23.84 14.94
C GLU A 55 -14.38 23.54 13.75
N ASP A 56 -13.86 22.88 12.71
CA ASP A 56 -14.56 22.64 11.43
C ASP A 56 -15.58 21.48 11.51
N LYS A 57 -15.37 20.52 12.42
CA LYS A 57 -16.23 19.35 12.66
C LYS A 57 -16.69 18.67 11.38
N PRO A 58 -15.75 18.17 10.55
CA PRO A 58 -16.12 17.42 9.36
C PRO A 58 -16.95 16.19 9.72
N ASP A 59 -17.90 15.81 8.86
CA ASP A 59 -18.63 14.54 9.02
C ASP A 59 -17.70 13.34 8.84
N VAL A 60 -16.73 13.46 7.91
CA VAL A 60 -15.76 12.40 7.56
C VAL A 60 -14.40 12.99 7.21
N VAL A 61 -13.34 12.32 7.63
CA VAL A 61 -11.97 12.58 7.16
C VAL A 61 -11.59 11.54 6.12
N TRP A 62 -10.97 11.98 5.01
CA TRP A 62 -10.32 11.09 4.06
C TRP A 62 -8.80 11.25 4.15
N PRO A 63 -8.07 10.29 4.77
CA PRO A 63 -6.62 10.33 4.83
C PRO A 63 -6.04 9.95 3.45
N ALA A 64 -5.45 10.90 2.74
CA ALA A 64 -4.68 10.69 1.53
C ALA A 64 -3.18 10.96 1.79
N VAL A 65 -2.71 10.66 3.00
CA VAL A 65 -1.32 10.85 3.44
C VAL A 65 -0.56 9.54 3.26
N HIS A 66 0.58 9.59 2.57
CA HIS A 66 1.39 8.42 2.26
C HIS A 66 2.70 8.38 3.07
N GLY A 67 3.29 7.18 3.16
CA GLY A 67 4.45 6.89 3.97
C GLY A 67 4.11 6.79 5.46
N ALA A 68 5.15 6.82 6.33
CA ALA A 68 4.98 6.61 7.77
C ALA A 68 3.93 7.55 8.39
N SER A 69 3.88 8.81 7.96
CA SER A 69 2.95 9.80 8.51
C SER A 69 1.46 9.44 8.35
N GLY A 70 1.09 8.58 7.39
CA GLY A 70 -0.29 8.19 7.13
C GLY A 70 -0.56 6.70 7.37
N GLU A 71 0.43 5.84 7.06
CA GLU A 71 0.20 4.40 6.91
C GLU A 71 0.65 3.57 8.13
N ASP A 72 1.43 4.15 9.05
CA ASP A 72 1.90 3.47 10.27
C ASP A 72 0.82 3.31 11.36
N GLY A 73 -0.38 3.85 11.12
CA GLY A 73 -1.53 3.80 12.01
C GLY A 73 -1.56 4.89 13.09
N ALA A 74 -0.53 5.72 13.25
CA ALA A 74 -0.51 6.74 14.30
C ALA A 74 -1.56 7.83 14.07
N LEU A 75 -1.66 8.33 12.84
CA LEU A 75 -2.68 9.31 12.46
C LEU A 75 -4.10 8.75 12.65
N LEU A 76 -4.33 7.50 12.29
CA LEU A 76 -5.65 6.84 12.41
C LEU A 76 -6.05 6.63 13.87
N ASP A 77 -5.10 6.32 14.78
CA ASP A 77 -5.35 6.28 16.22
C ASP A 77 -5.79 7.65 16.74
N LEU A 78 -5.11 8.72 16.34
CA LEU A 78 -5.43 10.06 16.78
C LEU A 78 -6.80 10.53 16.25
N LEU A 79 -7.14 10.21 14.99
CA LEU A 79 -8.48 10.45 14.43
C LEU A 79 -9.55 9.68 15.22
N SER A 80 -9.30 8.40 15.53
CA SER A 80 -10.20 7.59 16.35
C SER A 80 -10.37 8.16 17.76
N ALA A 81 -9.29 8.63 18.39
CA ALA A 81 -9.32 9.22 19.73
C ALA A 81 -10.12 10.53 19.80
N THR A 82 -10.25 11.26 18.69
CA THR A 82 -11.13 12.45 18.59
C THR A 82 -12.59 12.11 18.30
N GLY A 83 -12.91 10.83 18.07
CA GLY A 83 -14.24 10.40 17.64
C GLY A 83 -14.56 10.77 16.19
N THR A 84 -13.57 11.13 15.40
CA THR A 84 -13.74 11.52 14.00
C THR A 84 -13.91 10.28 13.11
N HIS A 85 -14.96 10.24 12.31
CA HIS A 85 -15.13 9.21 11.29
C HIS A 85 -14.14 9.41 10.14
N TYR A 86 -13.58 8.34 9.60
CA TYR A 86 -12.65 8.43 8.48
C TYR A 86 -12.77 7.24 7.53
N VAL A 87 -12.36 7.46 6.28
CA VAL A 87 -12.24 6.42 5.26
C VAL A 87 -10.88 5.75 5.39
N GLY A 88 -10.85 4.51 5.84
CA GLY A 88 -9.62 3.73 6.04
C GLY A 88 -9.78 2.66 7.11
N PRO A 89 -8.81 1.77 7.26
CA PRO A 89 -8.88 0.69 8.22
C PRO A 89 -8.66 1.20 9.66
N GLN A 90 -8.93 0.35 10.63
CA GLN A 90 -8.51 0.58 12.01
C GLN A 90 -6.97 0.76 12.09
N ALA A 91 -6.51 1.60 12.99
CA ALA A 91 -5.08 1.87 13.18
C ALA A 91 -4.23 0.60 13.42
N ALA A 92 -4.78 -0.37 14.16
CA ALA A 92 -4.12 -1.66 14.38
C ALA A 92 -3.88 -2.42 13.06
N SER A 93 -4.86 -2.44 12.18
CA SER A 93 -4.79 -3.08 10.86
C SER A 93 -3.79 -2.37 9.94
N ALA A 94 -3.78 -1.03 9.96
CA ALA A 94 -2.76 -0.25 9.23
C ALA A 94 -1.34 -0.62 9.69
N ARG A 95 -1.09 -0.74 11.01
CA ARG A 95 0.20 -1.19 11.55
C ARG A 95 0.59 -2.59 11.09
N LEU A 96 -0.37 -3.52 11.03
CA LEU A 96 -0.12 -4.88 10.54
C LEU A 96 0.31 -4.85 9.08
N ALA A 97 -0.38 -4.10 8.24
CA ALA A 97 -0.06 -3.96 6.82
C ALA A 97 1.28 -3.24 6.59
N TRP A 98 1.56 -2.18 7.37
CA TRP A 98 2.80 -1.41 7.30
C TRP A 98 4.05 -2.24 7.61
N ASN A 99 3.93 -3.23 8.50
CA ASN A 99 5.02 -4.12 8.87
C ASN A 99 5.05 -5.36 7.98
N LYS A 100 5.86 -5.32 6.90
CA LYS A 100 5.93 -6.39 5.90
C LYS A 100 6.19 -7.78 6.48
N PRO A 101 7.15 -8.00 7.42
CA PRO A 101 7.34 -9.29 8.09
C PRO A 101 6.10 -9.82 8.80
N ILE A 102 5.38 -8.94 9.49
CA ILE A 102 4.15 -9.32 10.21
C ILE A 102 3.04 -9.63 9.21
N ALA A 103 2.80 -8.74 8.23
CA ALA A 103 1.80 -8.95 7.19
C ALA A 103 2.01 -10.28 6.46
N LYS A 104 3.24 -10.56 6.01
CA LYS A 104 3.61 -11.84 5.40
C LYS A 104 3.31 -13.05 6.28
N THR A 105 3.65 -12.96 7.56
CA THR A 105 3.39 -14.06 8.50
C THR A 105 1.91 -14.35 8.65
N LEU A 106 1.07 -13.32 8.73
CA LEU A 106 -0.38 -13.46 8.85
C LEU A 106 -0.98 -14.02 7.57
N VAL A 107 -0.63 -13.44 6.43
CA VAL A 107 -1.12 -13.84 5.11
C VAL A 107 -0.69 -15.27 4.76
N ALA A 108 0.56 -15.68 5.11
CA ALA A 108 1.01 -17.06 4.93
C ALA A 108 0.20 -18.06 5.77
N ARG A 109 -0.19 -17.69 6.99
CA ARG A 109 -1.07 -18.53 7.84
C ARG A 109 -2.47 -18.68 7.24
N ALA A 110 -2.92 -17.71 6.47
CA ALA A 110 -4.18 -17.77 5.71
C ALA A 110 -4.06 -18.58 4.40
N GLY A 111 -2.89 -19.18 4.13
CA GLY A 111 -2.67 -20.06 2.98
C GLY A 111 -2.15 -19.38 1.72
N ILE A 112 -1.82 -18.09 1.77
CA ILE A 112 -1.28 -17.37 0.61
C ILE A 112 0.25 -17.50 0.59
N ALA A 113 0.81 -17.83 -0.57
CA ALA A 113 2.26 -17.92 -0.73
C ALA A 113 2.95 -16.57 -0.49
N THR A 114 4.10 -16.61 0.18
CA THR A 114 4.99 -15.47 0.40
C THR A 114 6.44 -15.87 0.15
N PRO A 115 7.35 -14.97 -0.25
CA PRO A 115 8.76 -15.32 -0.41
C PRO A 115 9.36 -15.81 0.92
N GLU A 116 10.22 -16.82 0.88
CA GLU A 116 11.06 -17.17 2.03
C GLU A 116 11.89 -15.96 2.43
N SER A 117 12.01 -15.69 3.73
CA SER A 117 12.66 -14.47 4.19
C SER A 117 13.31 -14.56 5.54
N ILE A 118 14.26 -13.66 5.77
CA ILE A 118 14.88 -13.38 7.06
C ILE A 118 14.66 -11.91 7.39
N THR A 119 14.25 -11.66 8.64
CA THR A 119 14.08 -10.30 9.18
C THR A 119 15.26 -10.01 10.09
N LEU A 120 15.95 -8.89 9.86
CA LEU A 120 17.19 -8.58 10.53
C LEU A 120 17.20 -7.15 11.08
N PRO A 121 17.08 -6.97 12.42
CA PRO A 121 17.26 -5.67 13.06
C PRO A 121 18.71 -5.17 12.91
N ARG A 122 18.89 -3.86 12.76
CA ARG A 122 20.21 -3.21 12.62
C ARG A 122 21.15 -3.55 13.77
N ASP A 123 20.65 -3.54 15.00
CA ASP A 123 21.47 -3.82 16.18
C ASP A 123 21.92 -5.26 16.21
N ALA A 124 21.03 -6.22 15.92
CA ALA A 124 21.41 -7.63 15.81
C ALA A 124 22.45 -7.86 14.72
N PHE A 125 22.32 -7.16 13.57
CA PHE A 125 23.29 -7.22 12.49
C PHE A 125 24.69 -6.73 12.93
N ARG A 126 24.75 -5.66 13.72
CA ARG A 126 26.00 -5.12 14.26
C ARG A 126 26.60 -6.02 15.36
N GLU A 127 25.76 -6.48 16.27
CA GLU A 127 26.19 -7.28 17.44
C GLU A 127 26.72 -8.66 17.05
N LEU A 128 26.05 -9.33 16.12
CA LEU A 128 26.43 -10.67 15.65
C LEU A 128 27.57 -10.68 14.61
N GLY A 129 27.98 -9.50 14.13
CA GLY A 129 29.02 -9.35 13.11
C GLY A 129 28.51 -9.50 11.68
N ALA A 130 28.52 -8.38 10.95
CA ALA A 130 27.91 -8.27 9.62
C ALA A 130 28.33 -9.37 8.62
N SER A 131 29.63 -9.66 8.53
CA SER A 131 30.14 -10.69 7.60
C SER A 131 29.56 -12.07 7.89
N THR A 132 29.62 -12.49 9.16
CA THR A 132 29.10 -13.81 9.58
C THR A 132 27.60 -13.94 9.36
N VAL A 133 26.84 -12.88 9.66
CA VAL A 133 25.38 -12.84 9.43
C VAL A 133 25.06 -12.98 7.94
N LEU A 134 25.76 -12.25 7.06
CA LEU A 134 25.53 -12.33 5.61
C LEU A 134 25.92 -13.70 5.04
N ASP A 135 26.94 -14.35 5.57
CA ASP A 135 27.30 -15.73 5.21
C ASP A 135 26.17 -16.71 5.59
N VAL A 136 25.58 -16.56 6.79
CA VAL A 136 24.43 -17.38 7.23
C VAL A 136 23.21 -17.14 6.35
N VAL A 137 22.91 -15.88 6.04
CA VAL A 137 21.80 -15.51 5.12
C VAL A 137 22.01 -16.16 3.75
N SER A 138 23.20 -16.01 3.16
CA SER A 138 23.52 -16.55 1.83
C SER A 138 23.42 -18.08 1.79
N ARG A 139 23.78 -18.77 2.87
CA ARG A 139 23.64 -20.24 2.97
C ARG A 139 22.17 -20.67 3.11
N GLY A 140 21.35 -19.90 3.84
CA GLY A 140 19.94 -20.23 4.10
C GLY A 140 19.01 -19.86 2.95
N LEU A 141 19.13 -18.62 2.43
CA LEU A 141 18.23 -18.10 1.39
C LEU A 141 18.83 -18.12 -0.03
N GLY A 142 20.14 -18.37 -0.16
CA GLY A 142 20.85 -18.17 -1.43
C GLY A 142 21.32 -16.72 -1.61
N THR A 143 21.73 -16.38 -2.83
CA THR A 143 22.28 -15.06 -3.15
C THR A 143 21.40 -14.23 -4.09
N ASP A 144 20.34 -14.80 -4.61
CA ASP A 144 19.37 -14.10 -5.46
C ASP A 144 18.22 -13.59 -4.59
N LEU A 145 18.42 -12.39 -4.08
CA LEU A 145 17.59 -11.83 -3.00
C LEU A 145 17.04 -10.45 -3.36
N VAL A 146 15.91 -10.12 -2.72
CA VAL A 146 15.42 -8.76 -2.57
C VAL A 146 15.69 -8.33 -1.14
N VAL A 147 16.42 -7.25 -0.95
CA VAL A 147 16.67 -6.63 0.35
C VAL A 147 15.90 -5.33 0.42
N LYS A 148 15.09 -5.16 1.46
CA LYS A 148 14.20 -3.99 1.60
C LYS A 148 14.00 -3.60 3.07
N PRO A 149 13.61 -2.35 3.34
CA PRO A 149 13.14 -1.97 4.67
C PRO A 149 11.93 -2.81 5.07
N ALA A 150 11.85 -3.23 6.33
CA ALA A 150 10.69 -3.96 6.84
C ALA A 150 9.42 -3.09 6.87
N GLN A 151 9.59 -1.77 6.93
CA GLN A 151 8.56 -0.75 6.91
C GLN A 151 8.94 0.32 5.89
N GLY A 152 7.96 0.86 5.16
CA GLY A 152 8.21 1.84 4.12
C GLY A 152 7.41 1.56 2.85
N GLY A 153 7.37 2.56 1.97
CA GLY A 153 6.64 2.56 0.70
C GLY A 153 7.53 2.89 -0.50
N SER A 154 6.91 2.98 -1.68
CA SER A 154 7.49 3.50 -2.92
C SER A 154 8.84 2.90 -3.32
N SER A 155 9.13 1.66 -2.98
CA SER A 155 10.39 0.96 -3.28
C SER A 155 11.66 1.65 -2.75
N GLN A 156 11.54 2.55 -1.78
CA GLN A 156 12.68 3.21 -1.14
C GLN A 156 13.52 2.19 -0.36
N GLY A 157 14.83 2.21 -0.57
CA GLY A 157 15.77 1.30 0.09
C GLY A 157 15.68 -0.16 -0.37
N VAL A 158 14.95 -0.45 -1.46
CA VAL A 158 14.85 -1.79 -2.05
C VAL A 158 16.04 -2.03 -2.99
N SER A 159 16.70 -3.17 -2.82
CA SER A 159 17.83 -3.60 -3.64
C SER A 159 17.63 -5.02 -4.15
N LEU A 160 17.88 -5.23 -5.45
CA LEU A 160 17.97 -6.56 -6.04
C LEU A 160 19.43 -7.03 -5.95
N VAL A 161 19.66 -8.17 -5.32
CA VAL A 161 20.98 -8.73 -5.10
C VAL A 161 21.06 -10.08 -5.79
N SER A 162 21.99 -10.24 -6.73
CA SER A 162 22.24 -11.50 -7.45
C SER A 162 23.53 -12.21 -7.03
N LYS A 163 24.34 -11.55 -6.19
CA LYS A 163 25.62 -12.07 -5.68
C LYS A 163 25.85 -11.62 -4.25
N ALA A 164 26.51 -12.45 -3.46
CA ALA A 164 26.75 -12.20 -2.03
C ALA A 164 27.50 -10.87 -1.76
N ASP A 165 28.37 -10.44 -2.65
CA ASP A 165 29.13 -9.19 -2.53
C ASP A 165 28.25 -7.91 -2.59
N GLY A 166 27.04 -8.01 -3.15
CA GLY A 166 26.06 -6.93 -3.14
C GLY A 166 25.31 -6.76 -1.82
N LEU A 167 25.27 -7.78 -0.96
CA LEU A 167 24.50 -7.77 0.28
C LEU A 167 24.90 -6.65 1.26
N PRO A 168 26.19 -6.37 1.53
CA PRO A 168 26.53 -5.30 2.47
C PRO A 168 25.97 -3.94 2.06
N ARG A 169 26.01 -3.61 0.78
CA ARG A 169 25.45 -2.35 0.26
C ARG A 169 23.94 -2.34 0.39
N ALA A 170 23.27 -3.42 0.01
CA ALA A 170 21.82 -3.53 0.10
C ALA A 170 21.30 -3.40 1.55
N MET A 171 22.04 -3.92 2.53
CA MET A 171 21.71 -3.75 3.95
C MET A 171 21.82 -2.30 4.40
N VAL A 172 22.88 -1.58 3.97
CA VAL A 172 23.04 -0.16 4.27
C VAL A 172 21.89 0.65 3.67
N ASP A 173 21.54 0.37 2.42
CA ASP A 173 20.45 1.06 1.72
C ASP A 173 19.10 0.81 2.44
N ALA A 174 18.81 -0.42 2.86
CA ALA A 174 17.60 -0.74 3.62
C ALA A 174 17.56 -0.05 5.00
N TYR A 175 18.68 -0.06 5.73
CA TYR A 175 18.79 0.59 7.04
C TYR A 175 18.78 2.13 6.99
N THR A 176 18.87 2.72 5.81
CA THR A 176 18.68 4.16 5.65
C THR A 176 17.22 4.57 5.89
N TYR A 177 16.28 3.66 5.63
CA TYR A 177 14.84 3.93 5.71
C TYR A 177 14.14 3.26 6.89
N ALA A 178 14.71 2.21 7.49
CA ALA A 178 14.12 1.54 8.65
C ALA A 178 15.19 0.89 9.54
N GLU A 179 14.85 0.67 10.82
CA GLU A 179 15.72 -0.03 11.78
C GLU A 179 15.79 -1.55 11.54
N VAL A 180 14.91 -2.07 10.71
CA VAL A 180 14.80 -3.51 10.41
C VAL A 180 14.81 -3.69 8.90
N ALA A 181 15.67 -4.58 8.42
CA ALA A 181 15.73 -5.02 7.03
C ALA A 181 15.01 -6.36 6.87
N LEU A 182 14.37 -6.55 5.73
CA LEU A 182 13.75 -7.78 5.28
C LEU A 182 14.51 -8.28 4.05
N LEU A 183 15.07 -9.48 4.14
CA LEU A 183 15.77 -10.15 3.06
C LEU A 183 14.89 -11.30 2.56
N GLU A 184 14.56 -11.31 1.28
CA GLU A 184 13.63 -12.27 0.67
C GLU A 184 14.28 -12.98 -0.50
N LYS A 185 14.00 -14.27 -0.68
CA LYS A 185 14.27 -14.93 -1.97
C LYS A 185 13.55 -14.17 -3.07
N ARG A 186 14.26 -13.88 -4.14
CA ARG A 186 13.65 -13.24 -5.30
C ARG A 186 12.63 -14.17 -5.96
N VAL A 187 11.44 -13.66 -6.20
CA VAL A 187 10.38 -14.35 -6.94
C VAL A 187 10.37 -13.79 -8.37
N TYR A 188 10.26 -14.66 -9.34
CA TYR A 188 10.15 -14.32 -10.75
C TYR A 188 8.72 -14.56 -11.24
N GLY A 189 8.23 -13.66 -12.08
CA GLY A 189 6.89 -13.74 -12.61
C GLY A 189 6.36 -12.36 -13.04
N THR A 190 5.05 -12.27 -13.19
CA THR A 190 4.35 -11.04 -13.53
C THR A 190 4.01 -10.26 -12.28
N GLU A 191 4.50 -9.02 -12.17
CA GLU A 191 4.13 -8.12 -11.06
C GLU A 191 2.73 -7.57 -11.28
N VAL A 192 1.86 -7.71 -10.25
CA VAL A 192 0.49 -7.25 -10.30
C VAL A 192 0.09 -6.56 -9.01
N ALA A 193 -0.83 -5.59 -9.14
CA ALA A 193 -1.49 -4.94 -8.02
C ALA A 193 -2.99 -5.16 -8.08
N VAL A 194 -3.60 -5.51 -6.96
CA VAL A 194 -5.04 -5.69 -6.83
C VAL A 194 -5.59 -4.68 -5.84
N THR A 195 -6.48 -3.84 -6.31
CA THR A 195 -7.25 -2.95 -5.44
C THR A 195 -8.45 -3.73 -4.89
N VAL A 196 -8.61 -3.71 -3.59
CA VAL A 196 -9.77 -4.29 -2.89
C VAL A 196 -10.58 -3.14 -2.31
N VAL A 197 -11.90 -3.16 -2.54
CA VAL A 197 -12.84 -2.15 -2.03
C VAL A 197 -13.95 -2.81 -1.24
N ASP A 198 -14.39 -2.16 -0.18
CA ASP A 198 -15.60 -2.54 0.56
C ASP A 198 -16.50 -1.31 0.74
N GLU A 199 -17.64 -1.34 0.06
CA GLU A 199 -18.69 -0.33 0.12
C GLU A 199 -19.77 -0.65 1.18
N GLY A 200 -19.49 -1.63 2.08
CA GLY A 200 -20.42 -2.09 3.12
C GLY A 200 -21.18 -3.37 2.75
N GLN A 201 -20.85 -4.01 1.63
CA GLN A 201 -21.43 -5.28 1.19
C GLN A 201 -20.42 -6.45 1.29
N GLY A 202 -19.27 -6.21 1.89
CA GLY A 202 -18.11 -7.09 1.93
C GLY A 202 -17.04 -6.71 0.89
N PRO A 203 -15.79 -7.11 1.13
CA PRO A 203 -14.67 -6.75 0.26
C PRO A 203 -14.76 -7.45 -1.10
N ARG A 204 -14.43 -6.71 -2.14
CA ARG A 204 -14.32 -7.22 -3.52
C ARG A 204 -13.05 -6.72 -4.19
N ALA A 205 -12.41 -7.58 -4.96
CA ALA A 205 -11.28 -7.19 -5.81
C ALA A 205 -11.78 -6.44 -7.05
N LEU A 206 -11.09 -5.37 -7.41
CA LEU A 206 -11.23 -4.70 -8.70
C LEU A 206 -10.34 -5.41 -9.76
N PRO A 207 -10.49 -5.08 -11.06
CA PRO A 207 -9.67 -5.66 -12.10
C PRO A 207 -8.16 -5.59 -11.77
N VAL A 208 -7.48 -6.71 -11.91
CA VAL A 208 -6.05 -6.84 -11.62
C VAL A 208 -5.24 -5.98 -12.56
N VAL A 209 -4.30 -5.20 -12.04
CA VAL A 209 -3.41 -4.34 -12.81
C VAL A 209 -2.04 -5.00 -12.92
N GLU A 210 -1.59 -5.27 -14.15
CA GLU A 210 -0.22 -5.72 -14.43
C GLU A 210 0.72 -4.51 -14.50
N ILE A 211 1.89 -4.63 -13.89
CA ILE A 211 2.90 -3.60 -13.78
C ILE A 211 4.13 -4.03 -14.57
N VAL A 212 4.48 -3.30 -15.61
CA VAL A 212 5.61 -3.61 -16.49
C VAL A 212 6.57 -2.43 -16.52
N PRO A 213 7.56 -2.39 -15.61
CA PRO A 213 8.57 -1.35 -15.62
C PRO A 213 9.55 -1.56 -16.76
N SER A 214 9.93 -0.47 -17.49
CA SER A 214 10.84 -0.51 -18.62
C SER A 214 12.24 -1.00 -18.26
N ALA A 215 12.70 -0.70 -17.03
CA ALA A 215 13.99 -1.12 -16.50
C ALA A 215 13.96 -2.52 -15.83
N GLY A 216 12.84 -3.25 -15.87
CA GLY A 216 12.70 -4.58 -15.30
C GLY A 216 12.58 -4.62 -13.76
N PHE A 217 12.52 -3.47 -13.10
CA PHE A 217 12.28 -3.33 -11.67
C PHE A 217 11.43 -2.08 -11.39
N TYR A 218 10.37 -2.25 -10.60
CA TYR A 218 9.44 -1.18 -10.25
C TYR A 218 10.01 -0.29 -9.14
N SER A 219 11.07 0.47 -9.49
CA SER A 219 11.77 1.40 -8.60
C SER A 219 10.92 2.64 -8.27
N PHE A 220 11.46 3.52 -7.40
CA PHE A 220 10.84 4.81 -7.10
C PHE A 220 10.64 5.64 -8.38
N GLU A 221 11.67 5.71 -9.23
CA GLU A 221 11.62 6.43 -10.50
C GLU A 221 10.58 5.83 -11.44
N ALA A 222 10.53 4.49 -11.54
CA ALA A 222 9.57 3.78 -12.38
C ALA A 222 8.12 4.00 -11.93
N ARG A 223 7.89 4.31 -10.63
CA ARG A 223 6.54 4.59 -10.09
C ARG A 223 6.03 5.97 -10.42
N TYR A 224 6.92 6.97 -10.46
CA TYR A 224 6.50 8.38 -10.50
C TYR A 224 6.92 9.15 -11.75
N ASN A 225 7.82 8.61 -12.57
CA ASN A 225 8.20 9.20 -13.85
C ASN A 225 7.30 8.66 -14.97
N ALA A 226 6.69 9.57 -15.71
CA ALA A 226 5.83 9.20 -16.82
C ALA A 226 6.62 8.43 -17.91
N GLY A 227 6.05 7.31 -18.37
CA GLY A 227 6.65 6.49 -19.43
C GLY A 227 7.65 5.43 -18.95
N GLU A 228 8.03 5.43 -17.67
CA GLU A 228 8.94 4.42 -17.09
C GLU A 228 8.23 3.08 -16.80
N THR A 229 6.90 3.08 -16.70
CA THR A 229 6.10 1.88 -16.45
C THR A 229 4.88 1.85 -17.35
N THR A 230 4.61 0.68 -17.93
CA THR A 230 3.38 0.39 -18.66
C THR A 230 2.46 -0.43 -17.77
N PHE A 231 1.18 -0.07 -17.74
CA PHE A 231 0.15 -0.79 -17.00
C PHE A 231 -0.82 -1.44 -17.99
N PHE A 232 -1.26 -2.67 -17.66
CA PHE A 232 -2.33 -3.35 -18.38
C PHE A 232 -3.45 -3.71 -17.41
N THR A 233 -4.67 -3.31 -17.74
CA THR A 233 -5.86 -3.57 -16.91
C THR A 233 -7.03 -4.00 -17.80
N PRO A 234 -7.53 -5.25 -17.67
CA PRO A 234 -7.02 -6.28 -16.76
C PRO A 234 -5.61 -6.77 -17.14
N ALA A 235 -4.91 -7.35 -16.18
CA ALA A 235 -3.60 -7.97 -16.39
C ALA A 235 -3.67 -9.07 -17.48
N ARG A 236 -2.60 -9.22 -18.24
CA ARG A 236 -2.49 -10.19 -19.36
C ARG A 236 -2.18 -11.60 -18.86
N LEU A 237 -3.03 -12.10 -17.95
CA LEU A 237 -2.95 -13.42 -17.34
C LEU A 237 -4.18 -14.26 -17.72
N PRO A 238 -4.08 -15.60 -17.66
CA PRO A 238 -5.23 -16.48 -17.83
C PRO A 238 -6.36 -16.14 -16.85
N GLU A 239 -7.62 -16.32 -17.24
CA GLU A 239 -8.79 -16.01 -16.42
C GLU A 239 -8.77 -16.74 -15.06
N SER A 240 -8.37 -18.01 -15.04
CA SER A 240 -8.22 -18.78 -13.79
C SER A 240 -7.17 -18.19 -12.86
N THR A 241 -6.09 -17.65 -13.40
CA THR A 241 -5.04 -16.99 -12.63
C THR A 241 -5.53 -15.63 -12.11
N LEU A 242 -6.24 -14.86 -12.92
CA LEU A 242 -6.86 -13.59 -12.48
C LEU A 242 -7.84 -13.84 -11.32
N ALA A 243 -8.65 -14.89 -11.39
CA ALA A 243 -9.55 -15.27 -10.31
C ALA A 243 -8.79 -15.64 -9.03
N ALA A 244 -7.73 -16.46 -9.13
CA ALA A 244 -6.90 -16.85 -7.97
C ALA A 244 -6.19 -15.65 -7.32
N VAL A 245 -5.66 -14.71 -8.14
CA VAL A 245 -5.03 -13.48 -7.64
C VAL A 245 -6.06 -12.59 -6.93
N SER A 246 -7.26 -12.44 -7.52
CA SER A 246 -8.34 -11.64 -6.92
C SER A 246 -8.82 -12.22 -5.59
N GLU A 247 -8.99 -13.55 -5.51
CA GLU A 247 -9.34 -14.24 -4.27
C GLU A 247 -8.25 -14.07 -3.21
N ALA A 248 -6.98 -14.28 -3.58
CA ALA A 248 -5.85 -14.07 -2.67
C ALA A 248 -5.78 -12.64 -2.13
N ALA A 249 -6.11 -11.64 -2.95
CA ALA A 249 -6.13 -10.24 -2.52
C ALA A 249 -7.25 -9.97 -1.50
N VAL A 250 -8.45 -10.51 -1.70
CA VAL A 250 -9.56 -10.40 -0.75
C VAL A 250 -9.20 -11.09 0.57
N VAL A 251 -8.66 -12.31 0.52
CA VAL A 251 -8.21 -13.04 1.72
C VAL A 251 -7.11 -12.27 2.47
N ALA A 252 -6.14 -11.67 1.77
CA ALA A 252 -5.10 -10.85 2.40
C ALA A 252 -5.69 -9.60 3.06
N HIS A 253 -6.62 -8.92 2.38
CA HIS A 253 -7.34 -7.76 2.91
C HIS A 253 -8.06 -8.09 4.22
N GLU A 254 -8.86 -9.17 4.24
CA GLU A 254 -9.60 -9.63 5.42
C GLU A 254 -8.66 -10.09 6.54
N THR A 255 -7.61 -10.86 6.21
CA THR A 255 -6.63 -11.38 7.18
C THR A 255 -5.91 -10.26 7.93
N LEU A 256 -5.61 -9.15 7.24
CA LEU A 256 -4.97 -7.98 7.84
C LEU A 256 -5.98 -7.02 8.48
N GLY A 257 -7.28 -7.31 8.39
CA GLY A 257 -8.36 -6.47 8.90
C GLY A 257 -8.42 -5.11 8.20
N LEU A 258 -8.01 -5.06 6.94
CA LEU A 258 -8.12 -3.83 6.14
C LEU A 258 -9.59 -3.51 5.86
N ASP A 259 -9.88 -2.26 5.51
CA ASP A 259 -11.23 -1.79 5.31
C ASP A 259 -11.30 -0.67 4.26
N TYR A 260 -12.48 -0.40 3.73
CA TYR A 260 -12.79 0.59 2.69
C TYR A 260 -12.05 0.39 1.39
N LEU A 261 -10.75 0.65 1.37
CA LEU A 261 -9.91 0.61 0.17
C LEU A 261 -8.50 0.17 0.55
N SER A 262 -7.97 -0.82 -0.14
CA SER A 262 -6.57 -1.25 0.00
C SER A 262 -5.98 -1.66 -1.35
N ARG A 263 -4.65 -1.80 -1.41
CA ARG A 263 -3.96 -2.39 -2.56
C ARG A 263 -3.05 -3.51 -2.07
N ILE A 264 -3.19 -4.67 -2.70
CA ILE A 264 -2.38 -5.84 -2.40
C ILE A 264 -1.49 -6.13 -3.60
N ASP A 265 -0.19 -6.22 -3.37
CA ASP A 265 0.82 -6.38 -4.41
C ASP A 265 1.36 -7.83 -4.41
N PHE A 266 1.41 -8.43 -5.61
CA PHE A 266 1.85 -9.81 -5.83
C PHE A 266 2.86 -9.90 -6.97
N ILE A 267 3.64 -10.99 -6.96
CA ILE A 267 4.23 -11.55 -8.18
C ILE A 267 3.50 -12.87 -8.49
N VAL A 268 2.99 -12.98 -9.69
CA VAL A 268 2.37 -14.21 -10.19
C VAL A 268 3.42 -15.02 -10.91
N THR A 269 3.74 -16.20 -10.39
CA THR A 269 4.74 -17.11 -10.97
C THR A 269 4.29 -17.66 -12.33
N GLU A 270 5.19 -18.29 -13.08
CA GLU A 270 4.85 -18.96 -14.35
C GLU A 270 3.79 -20.05 -14.16
N ASP A 271 3.73 -20.71 -12.99
CA ASP A 271 2.71 -21.70 -12.63
C ASP A 271 1.37 -21.05 -12.23
N GLY A 272 1.24 -19.73 -12.29
CA GLY A 272 0.01 -18.99 -11.97
C GLY A 272 -0.22 -18.80 -10.46
N ILE A 273 0.77 -19.02 -9.61
CA ILE A 273 0.64 -18.88 -8.16
C ILE A 273 0.86 -17.41 -7.76
N PRO A 274 -0.10 -16.74 -7.10
CA PRO A 274 0.08 -15.41 -6.56
C PRO A 274 0.95 -15.47 -5.30
N VAL A 275 2.10 -14.79 -5.33
CA VAL A 275 3.04 -14.66 -4.20
C VAL A 275 2.92 -13.26 -3.64
N PHE A 276 2.41 -13.14 -2.43
CA PHE A 276 2.18 -11.86 -1.75
C PHE A 276 3.49 -11.13 -1.43
N LEU A 277 3.55 -9.85 -1.74
CA LEU A 277 4.69 -8.97 -1.44
C LEU A 277 4.41 -8.02 -0.29
N GLU A 278 3.31 -7.28 -0.38
CA GLU A 278 2.90 -6.27 0.61
C GLU A 278 1.42 -5.90 0.46
N ALA A 279 0.87 -5.26 1.50
CA ALA A 279 -0.45 -4.66 1.49
C ALA A 279 -0.34 -3.17 1.85
N ASN A 280 -1.08 -2.33 1.13
CA ASN A 280 -1.11 -0.90 1.33
C ASN A 280 -2.49 -0.49 1.86
N ALA A 281 -2.52 -0.01 3.10
CA ALA A 281 -3.75 0.35 3.82
C ALA A 281 -4.40 1.64 3.30
N LEU A 282 -3.59 2.57 2.81
CA LEU A 282 -4.02 3.84 2.20
C LEU A 282 -3.31 3.99 0.84
N PRO A 283 -3.78 3.30 -0.21
CA PRO A 283 -3.07 3.26 -1.49
C PRO A 283 -3.03 4.61 -2.17
N GLY A 284 -1.98 4.85 -2.97
CA GLY A 284 -1.86 6.04 -3.80
C GLY A 284 -3.00 6.12 -4.83
N LEU A 285 -3.52 7.34 -5.01
CA LEU A 285 -4.64 7.64 -5.89
C LEU A 285 -4.27 8.65 -7.00
N THR A 286 -2.98 8.72 -7.37
CA THR A 286 -2.52 9.56 -8.48
C THR A 286 -2.87 8.94 -9.82
N GLU A 287 -2.73 9.68 -10.91
CA GLU A 287 -3.02 9.22 -12.28
C GLU A 287 -2.15 8.03 -12.71
N THR A 288 -0.97 7.90 -12.11
CA THR A 288 -0.01 6.81 -12.37
C THR A 288 -0.10 5.68 -11.33
N SER A 289 -1.08 5.73 -10.43
CA SER A 289 -1.30 4.68 -9.43
C SER A 289 -2.19 3.57 -9.97
N SER A 290 -1.93 2.32 -9.56
CA SER A 290 -2.71 1.16 -10.01
C SER A 290 -4.17 1.17 -9.51
N ALA A 291 -4.45 1.75 -8.32
CA ALA A 291 -5.81 1.78 -7.79
C ALA A 291 -6.79 2.59 -8.68
N PRO A 292 -6.48 3.81 -9.13
CA PRO A 292 -7.31 4.50 -10.12
C PRO A 292 -7.50 3.74 -11.42
N LEU A 293 -6.45 3.09 -11.95
CA LEU A 293 -6.54 2.29 -13.17
C LEU A 293 -7.51 1.10 -13.00
N ALA A 294 -7.47 0.46 -11.84
CA ALA A 294 -8.40 -0.62 -11.51
C ALA A 294 -9.86 -0.11 -11.41
N ILE A 295 -10.07 1.07 -10.82
CA ILE A 295 -11.40 1.71 -10.72
C ILE A 295 -11.92 2.04 -12.12
N ASP A 296 -11.12 2.72 -12.93
CA ASP A 296 -11.50 3.13 -14.29
C ASP A 296 -11.85 1.91 -15.17
N ALA A 297 -11.14 0.78 -15.00
CA ALA A 297 -11.41 -0.45 -15.74
C ALA A 297 -12.74 -1.12 -15.38
N THR A 298 -13.36 -0.78 -14.25
CA THR A 298 -14.73 -1.25 -13.92
C THR A 298 -15.82 -0.56 -14.75
N GLY A 299 -15.50 0.58 -15.37
CA GLY A 299 -16.48 1.47 -15.99
C GLY A 299 -17.30 2.29 -15.00
N GLN A 300 -17.09 2.13 -13.70
CA GLN A 300 -17.72 2.94 -12.67
C GLN A 300 -16.96 4.27 -12.51
N ALA A 301 -17.70 5.39 -12.47
CA ALA A 301 -17.07 6.68 -12.21
C ALA A 301 -16.45 6.69 -10.80
N THR A 302 -15.23 7.20 -10.68
CA THR A 302 -14.51 7.33 -9.39
C THR A 302 -15.35 8.08 -8.34
N ALA A 303 -16.08 9.12 -8.77
CA ALA A 303 -16.99 9.87 -7.92
C ALA A 303 -18.08 9.00 -7.26
N VAL A 304 -18.61 8.00 -7.98
CA VAL A 304 -19.63 7.07 -7.45
C VAL A 304 -19.05 6.17 -6.37
N LEU A 305 -17.87 5.59 -6.61
CA LEU A 305 -17.20 4.76 -5.62
C LEU A 305 -16.82 5.56 -4.36
N PHE A 306 -16.20 6.73 -4.54
CA PHE A 306 -15.75 7.54 -3.39
C PHE A 306 -16.95 8.09 -2.59
N ASN A 307 -18.06 8.42 -3.26
CA ASN A 307 -19.32 8.74 -2.59
C ASN A 307 -19.80 7.58 -1.69
N ALA A 308 -19.79 6.34 -2.19
CA ALA A 308 -20.21 5.19 -1.39
C ALA A 308 -19.33 4.99 -0.15
N LEU A 309 -18.00 5.12 -0.31
CA LEU A 309 -17.05 5.00 0.82
C LEU A 309 -17.27 6.11 1.87
N VAL A 310 -17.48 7.35 1.44
CA VAL A 310 -17.73 8.48 2.36
C VAL A 310 -19.07 8.32 3.08
N LEU A 311 -20.13 7.92 2.38
CA LEU A 311 -21.44 7.68 2.99
C LEU A 311 -21.39 6.54 4.01
N ARG A 312 -20.70 5.45 3.69
CA ARG A 312 -20.44 4.36 4.62
C ARG A 312 -19.70 4.84 5.87
N ALA A 313 -18.65 5.64 5.71
CA ALA A 313 -17.88 6.18 6.84
C ALA A 313 -18.74 7.13 7.71
N ALA A 314 -19.63 7.91 7.09
CA ALA A 314 -20.59 8.79 7.79
C ALA A 314 -21.74 8.02 8.46
N GLY A 315 -21.85 6.70 8.30
CA GLY A 315 -22.97 5.90 8.82
C GLY A 315 -24.30 6.17 8.11
N ARG A 316 -24.26 6.51 6.84
CA ARG A 316 -25.43 6.91 6.02
C ARG A 316 -25.65 5.98 4.84
#